data_9ce80eb3e6e78f4c44a156cda0cf43d9
#
_entry.id   9ce80eb3e6e78f4c44a156cda0cf43d9
#
_cell.length_a   1.000
_cell.length_b   1.000
_cell.length_c   1.000
_cell.angle_alpha   90.00
_cell.angle_beta   90.00
_cell.angle_gamma   90.00
#
_symmetry.space_group_name_H-M   'P 1'
#
loop_
_entity.id
_entity.type
_entity.pdbx_description
1 polymer ?
#
loop_
_entity_poly.entity_id
_entity_poly.type
_entity_poly.pdbx_seq_one_letter_code
_entity_poly.pdbx_strand_id
1 'polypeptide(L)'
;MKSPKVVLIGAASTIFGPTTLRDLLLSPVLQGSEIALVDIAEQGLESTLRFGERLNAVLGRGCALSATTDRKAALPGADFVVVSVAVDRERTWKLDFEIPLRYGVRHVLGENGGPGGLSHSLRNIPLLLEIAHDIEALAPHAWVINFTNPMSRLCLALARHSRVRFVGLCHQIHEGYRLVSEALGIHPEEIQLLAAGLNHFTWILAMTHRQTGEDLYPALREKLKQTPAGFDPLSRELLDIFGLFPTGGGQHVGEYIGDAWRHVGTDGYDWS
;
A
#
# COMPACT_ATOMS: atom_id res chain seq x y z
N MET A 1 -3.83 0.33 31.19
CA MET A 1 -3.25 -0.62 30.21
C MET A 1 -1.89 -0.09 29.80
N LYS A 2 -0.89 -0.94 29.55
CA LYS A 2 0.42 -0.51 29.05
C LYS A 2 0.21 0.06 27.63
N SER A 3 0.78 1.23 27.36
CA SER A 3 0.74 1.81 26.01
C SER A 3 1.49 0.89 25.02
N PRO A 4 0.98 0.68 23.80
CA PRO A 4 1.61 -0.24 22.85
C PRO A 4 2.95 0.29 22.33
N LYS A 5 3.82 -0.66 21.94
CA LYS A 5 5.04 -0.37 21.21
C LYS A 5 4.85 -0.69 19.72
N VAL A 6 5.08 0.30 18.89
CA VAL A 6 5.03 0.19 17.41
C VAL A 6 6.44 0.35 16.87
N VAL A 7 6.88 -0.59 16.03
CA VAL A 7 8.15 -0.50 15.28
C VAL A 7 7.83 -0.26 13.82
N LEU A 8 8.35 0.81 13.22
CA LEU A 8 8.17 1.15 11.80
C LEU A 8 9.48 0.87 11.05
N ILE A 9 9.51 -0.21 10.26
CA ILE A 9 10.66 -0.61 9.43
C ILE A 9 10.45 -0.07 8.01
N GLY A 10 11.41 0.72 7.51
CA GLY A 10 11.31 1.49 6.26
C GLY A 10 10.93 2.96 6.53
N ALA A 11 11.29 3.48 7.70
CA ALA A 11 10.89 4.79 8.17
C ALA A 11 11.58 5.98 7.47
N ALA A 12 12.68 5.75 6.74
CA ALA A 12 13.38 6.79 5.98
C ALA A 12 12.78 7.05 4.59
N SER A 13 11.73 6.32 4.19
CA SER A 13 11.00 6.59 2.96
C SER A 13 10.46 8.02 2.96
N THR A 14 10.64 8.75 1.84
CA THR A 14 10.25 10.17 1.72
C THR A 14 8.76 10.41 1.87
N ILE A 15 7.92 9.45 1.50
CA ILE A 15 6.46 9.56 1.55
C ILE A 15 5.89 8.66 2.66
N PHE A 16 6.21 7.37 2.62
CA PHE A 16 5.58 6.39 3.49
C PHE A 16 5.95 6.56 4.97
N GLY A 17 7.24 6.80 5.28
CA GLY A 17 7.70 6.98 6.66
C GLY A 17 6.99 8.12 7.39
N PRO A 18 7.08 9.36 6.91
CA PRO A 18 6.42 10.52 7.53
C PRO A 18 4.89 10.40 7.54
N THR A 19 4.27 9.85 6.47
CA THR A 19 2.82 9.68 6.42
C THR A 19 2.32 8.67 7.45
N THR A 20 2.97 7.51 7.55
CA THR A 20 2.61 6.50 8.55
C THR A 20 2.84 7.01 9.97
N LEU A 21 3.96 7.67 10.23
CA LEU A 21 4.24 8.26 11.54
C LEU A 21 3.20 9.32 11.91
N ARG A 22 2.80 10.18 10.95
CA ARG A 22 1.71 11.14 11.15
C ARG A 22 0.42 10.45 11.56
N ASP A 23 0.03 9.40 10.86
CA ASP A 23 -1.24 8.71 11.10
C ASP A 23 -1.23 7.98 12.46
N LEU A 24 -0.10 7.41 12.86
CA LEU A 24 0.09 6.87 14.20
C LEU A 24 -0.06 7.96 15.28
N LEU A 25 0.57 9.13 15.11
CA LEU A 25 0.51 10.24 16.06
C LEU A 25 -0.87 10.92 16.08
N LEU A 26 -1.62 10.94 14.97
CA LEU A 26 -2.99 11.45 14.95
C LEU A 26 -3.98 10.55 15.69
N SER A 27 -3.70 9.27 15.80
CA SER A 27 -4.58 8.31 16.48
C SER A 27 -4.65 8.58 17.99
N PRO A 28 -5.84 8.90 18.53
CA PRO A 28 -5.99 9.11 19.98
C PRO A 28 -5.77 7.83 20.78
N VAL A 29 -5.96 6.66 20.17
CA VAL A 29 -5.80 5.35 20.80
C VAL A 29 -4.33 5.02 21.06
N LEU A 30 -3.42 5.64 20.32
CA LEU A 30 -1.97 5.44 20.42
C LEU A 30 -1.27 6.52 21.28
N GLN A 31 -2.03 7.37 21.99
CA GLN A 31 -1.45 8.35 22.87
C GLN A 31 -0.56 7.70 23.94
N GLY A 32 0.65 8.24 24.14
CA GLY A 32 1.63 7.71 25.09
C GLY A 32 2.32 6.42 24.65
N SER A 33 2.16 6.00 23.38
CA SER A 33 2.83 4.82 22.82
C SER A 33 4.33 5.03 22.67
N GLU A 34 5.08 3.92 22.62
CA GLU A 34 6.46 3.90 22.14
C GLU A 34 6.45 3.64 20.63
N ILE A 35 7.10 4.52 19.84
CA ILE A 35 7.23 4.37 18.38
C ILE A 35 8.72 4.38 18.03
N ALA A 36 9.22 3.23 17.56
CA ALA A 36 10.60 3.08 17.14
C ALA A 36 10.69 3.10 15.60
N LEU A 37 11.44 4.05 15.07
CA LEU A 37 11.70 4.20 13.65
C LEU A 37 12.95 3.42 13.26
N VAL A 38 12.86 2.60 12.23
CA VAL A 38 13.97 1.76 11.76
C VAL A 38 14.17 1.91 10.27
N ASP A 39 15.39 2.21 9.86
CA ASP A 39 15.80 2.22 8.44
C ASP A 39 17.32 2.15 8.34
N ILE A 40 17.83 1.69 7.20
CA ILE A 40 19.27 1.69 6.91
C ILE A 40 19.81 3.06 6.46
N ALA A 41 18.93 3.97 6.05
CA ALA A 41 19.26 5.31 5.55
C ALA A 41 19.21 6.34 6.69
N GLU A 42 20.33 6.53 7.40
CA GLU A 42 20.44 7.39 8.60
C GLU A 42 19.88 8.80 8.40
N GLN A 43 20.21 9.48 7.29
CA GLN A 43 19.79 10.85 7.05
C GLN A 43 18.27 10.97 6.90
N GLY A 44 17.64 10.05 6.16
CA GLY A 44 16.19 10.02 6.01
C GLY A 44 15.50 9.69 7.34
N LEU A 45 16.08 8.74 8.09
CA LEU A 45 15.60 8.33 9.39
C LEU A 45 15.59 9.50 10.41
N GLU A 46 16.69 10.25 10.47
CA GLU A 46 16.80 11.45 11.31
C GLU A 46 15.78 12.54 10.92
N SER A 47 15.55 12.72 9.63
CA SER A 47 14.54 13.67 9.14
C SER A 47 13.13 13.28 9.55
N THR A 48 12.78 12.00 9.46
CA THR A 48 11.48 11.46 9.90
C THR A 48 11.32 11.57 11.42
N LEU A 49 12.38 11.30 12.18
CA LEU A 49 12.35 11.46 13.64
C LEU A 49 12.06 12.92 14.02
N ARG A 50 12.80 13.87 13.49
CA ARG A 50 12.59 15.32 13.75
C ARG A 50 11.18 15.76 13.38
N PHE A 51 10.64 15.29 12.26
CA PHE A 51 9.24 15.55 11.89
C PHE A 51 8.28 15.00 12.96
N GLY A 52 8.47 13.74 13.37
CA GLY A 52 7.64 13.11 14.38
C GLY A 52 7.69 13.80 15.74
N GLU A 53 8.87 14.19 16.21
CA GLU A 53 9.03 14.92 17.48
C GLU A 53 8.26 16.24 17.49
N ARG A 54 8.37 17.02 16.39
CA ARG A 54 7.61 18.28 16.24
C ARG A 54 6.11 18.04 16.24
N LEU A 55 5.64 17.06 15.47
CA LEU A 55 4.22 16.73 15.38
C LEU A 55 3.69 16.21 16.73
N ASN A 56 4.43 15.33 17.39
CA ASN A 56 4.10 14.79 18.71
C ASN A 56 3.94 15.93 19.75
N ALA A 57 4.85 16.89 19.74
CA ALA A 57 4.79 18.06 20.61
C ALA A 57 3.56 18.94 20.33
N VAL A 58 3.29 19.25 19.05
CA VAL A 58 2.13 20.07 18.64
C VAL A 58 0.81 19.39 19.02
N LEU A 59 0.72 18.07 18.84
CA LEU A 59 -0.48 17.30 19.15
C LEU A 59 -0.65 16.95 20.64
N GLY A 60 0.40 17.16 21.46
CA GLY A 60 0.39 16.80 22.89
C GLY A 60 0.18 15.30 23.14
N ARG A 61 0.67 14.43 22.24
CA ARG A 61 0.41 12.97 22.30
C ARG A 61 1.24 12.25 23.36
N GLY A 62 2.39 12.80 23.75
CA GLY A 62 3.26 12.20 24.77
C GLY A 62 3.85 10.86 24.36
N CYS A 63 3.96 10.58 23.06
CA CYS A 63 4.58 9.36 22.55
C CYS A 63 6.10 9.41 22.76
N ALA A 64 6.72 8.28 23.11
CA ALA A 64 8.16 8.13 23.14
C ALA A 64 8.66 7.73 21.74
N LEU A 65 9.38 8.63 21.07
CA LEU A 65 9.94 8.39 19.74
C LEU A 65 11.41 8.01 19.83
N SER A 66 11.85 7.04 19.05
CA SER A 66 13.26 6.66 18.91
C SER A 66 13.56 6.29 17.45
N ALA A 67 14.84 6.32 17.07
CA ALA A 67 15.30 5.93 15.74
C ALA A 67 16.58 5.10 15.84
N THR A 68 16.71 4.08 15.01
CA THR A 68 17.90 3.23 14.94
C THR A 68 18.03 2.57 13.57
N THR A 69 19.27 2.30 13.14
CA THR A 69 19.53 1.49 11.95
C THR A 69 19.55 -0.02 12.26
N ASP A 70 19.52 -0.39 13.53
CA ASP A 70 19.47 -1.78 13.97
C ASP A 70 18.05 -2.19 14.36
N ARG A 71 17.37 -2.93 13.46
CA ARG A 71 16.02 -3.45 13.75
C ARG A 71 15.99 -4.42 14.94
N LYS A 72 17.08 -5.13 15.21
CA LYS A 72 17.13 -6.08 16.33
C LYS A 72 17.12 -5.38 17.66
N ALA A 73 17.68 -4.18 17.76
CA ALA A 73 17.61 -3.36 18.93
C ALA A 73 16.20 -2.78 19.16
N ALA A 74 15.44 -2.50 18.08
CA ALA A 74 14.10 -1.92 18.17
C ALA A 74 13.00 -2.94 18.47
N LEU A 75 13.11 -4.20 18.00
CA LEU A 75 12.06 -5.20 18.04
C LEU A 75 11.64 -5.69 19.44
N PRO A 76 12.54 -5.85 20.44
CA PRO A 76 12.12 -6.38 21.74
C PRO A 76 10.95 -5.61 22.35
N GLY A 77 9.89 -6.34 22.72
CA GLY A 77 8.68 -5.78 23.33
C GLY A 77 7.71 -5.09 22.36
N ALA A 78 7.92 -5.20 21.05
CA ALA A 78 6.99 -4.68 20.06
C ALA A 78 5.64 -5.42 20.11
N ASP A 79 4.55 -4.64 20.07
CA ASP A 79 3.18 -5.15 19.91
C ASP A 79 2.78 -5.16 18.42
N PHE A 80 3.28 -4.16 17.68
CA PHE A 80 3.05 -4.03 16.22
C PHE A 80 4.36 -3.71 15.49
N VAL A 81 4.55 -4.34 14.35
CA VAL A 81 5.65 -4.04 13.44
C VAL A 81 5.08 -3.69 12.07
N VAL A 82 5.21 -2.43 11.67
CA VAL A 82 4.81 -1.95 10.35
C VAL A 82 6.02 -2.07 9.43
N VAL A 83 5.86 -2.76 8.28
CA VAL A 83 6.93 -3.00 7.34
C VAL A 83 6.60 -2.39 5.98
N SER A 84 7.47 -1.48 5.51
CA SER A 84 7.40 -0.89 4.17
C SER A 84 8.82 -0.69 3.64
N VAL A 85 9.38 -1.74 3.08
CA VAL A 85 10.76 -1.77 2.60
C VAL A 85 10.83 -2.08 1.11
N ALA A 86 11.91 -1.68 0.47
CA ALA A 86 12.22 -2.06 -0.91
C ALA A 86 13.74 -2.04 -1.12
N VAL A 87 14.24 -2.96 -1.95
CA VAL A 87 15.65 -3.01 -2.31
C VAL A 87 15.92 -2.07 -3.47
N ASP A 88 16.60 -0.92 -3.22
CA ASP A 88 17.01 0.06 -4.24
C ASP A 88 15.87 0.36 -5.24
N ARG A 89 14.73 0.83 -4.66
CA ARG A 89 13.44 0.83 -5.32
C ARG A 89 13.44 1.50 -6.69
N GLU A 90 13.92 2.72 -6.78
CA GLU A 90 13.83 3.51 -8.03
C GLU A 90 14.59 2.83 -9.17
N ARG A 91 15.85 2.51 -8.94
CA ARG A 91 16.70 1.86 -9.95
C ARG A 91 16.18 0.48 -10.35
N THR A 92 15.81 -0.36 -9.39
CA THR A 92 15.41 -1.74 -9.68
C THR A 92 14.02 -1.80 -10.29
N TRP A 93 13.09 -0.94 -9.89
CA TRP A 93 11.76 -0.86 -10.52
C TRP A 93 11.87 -0.38 -11.97
N LYS A 94 12.71 0.61 -12.24
CA LYS A 94 13.00 1.04 -13.62
C LYS A 94 13.50 -0.12 -14.49
N LEU A 95 14.41 -0.94 -13.98
CA LEU A 95 14.90 -2.14 -14.67
C LEU A 95 13.80 -3.19 -14.86
N ASP A 96 12.93 -3.39 -13.86
CA ASP A 96 11.79 -4.30 -13.94
C ASP A 96 10.79 -3.89 -15.02
N PHE A 97 10.70 -2.59 -15.33
CA PHE A 97 9.88 -2.05 -16.41
C PHE A 97 10.60 -2.12 -17.77
N GLU A 98 11.84 -1.62 -17.86
CA GLU A 98 12.56 -1.47 -19.12
C GLU A 98 13.05 -2.79 -19.72
N ILE A 99 13.48 -3.76 -18.90
CA ILE A 99 14.01 -5.03 -19.42
C ILE A 99 12.92 -5.81 -20.16
N PRO A 100 11.72 -6.06 -19.58
CA PRO A 100 10.66 -6.74 -20.33
C PRO A 100 10.24 -6.01 -21.60
N LEU A 101 10.26 -4.67 -21.60
CA LEU A 101 9.94 -3.87 -22.78
C LEU A 101 10.86 -4.18 -23.96
N ARG A 102 12.17 -4.44 -23.73
CA ARG A 102 13.14 -4.85 -24.77
C ARG A 102 12.78 -6.18 -25.43
N TYR A 103 12.00 -7.02 -24.75
CA TYR A 103 11.49 -8.30 -25.25
C TYR A 103 10.04 -8.24 -25.72
N GLY A 104 9.49 -7.03 -25.90
CA GLY A 104 8.14 -6.82 -26.41
C GLY A 104 7.04 -6.91 -25.35
N VAL A 105 7.36 -7.11 -24.08
CA VAL A 105 6.39 -7.12 -22.97
C VAL A 105 6.22 -5.70 -22.46
N ARG A 106 5.03 -5.14 -22.68
CA ARG A 106 4.67 -3.79 -22.24
C ARG A 106 3.91 -3.86 -20.93
N HIS A 107 4.51 -3.32 -19.88
CA HIS A 107 3.86 -3.19 -18.58
C HIS A 107 3.09 -1.88 -18.46
N VAL A 108 2.09 -1.84 -17.57
CA VAL A 108 1.49 -0.59 -17.10
C VAL A 108 2.37 0.01 -15.99
N LEU A 109 2.64 -0.74 -14.93
CA LEU A 109 3.55 -0.34 -13.84
C LEU A 109 4.75 -1.28 -13.67
N GLY A 110 4.58 -2.59 -13.90
CA GLY A 110 5.62 -3.60 -13.70
C GLY A 110 5.99 -3.82 -12.23
N GLU A 111 5.12 -3.44 -11.30
CA GLU A 111 5.38 -3.56 -9.86
C GLU A 111 4.83 -4.86 -9.27
N ASN A 112 3.57 -5.21 -9.57
CA ASN A 112 2.87 -6.37 -9.02
C ASN A 112 2.56 -7.46 -10.04
N GLY A 113 2.45 -7.14 -11.32
CA GLY A 113 2.13 -8.05 -12.41
C GLY A 113 3.30 -8.38 -13.33
N GLY A 114 3.16 -9.46 -14.11
CA GLY A 114 4.09 -9.84 -15.18
C GLY A 114 5.53 -10.11 -14.73
N PRO A 115 6.50 -10.05 -15.68
CA PRO A 115 7.92 -10.29 -15.40
C PRO A 115 8.52 -9.30 -14.41
N GLY A 116 8.09 -8.02 -14.44
CA GLY A 116 8.52 -7.01 -13.47
C GLY A 116 8.12 -7.37 -12.06
N GLY A 117 6.85 -7.72 -11.84
CA GLY A 117 6.36 -8.15 -10.54
C GLY A 117 7.03 -9.43 -10.03
N LEU A 118 7.44 -10.34 -10.93
CA LEU A 118 8.24 -11.52 -10.57
C LEU A 118 9.63 -11.10 -10.05
N SER A 119 10.34 -10.28 -10.80
CA SER A 119 11.68 -9.78 -10.42
C SER A 119 11.63 -9.03 -9.10
N HIS A 120 10.66 -8.13 -8.93
CA HIS A 120 10.41 -7.39 -7.70
C HIS A 120 10.15 -8.33 -6.50
N SER A 121 9.34 -9.38 -6.71
CA SER A 121 9.07 -10.40 -5.69
C SER A 121 10.34 -11.13 -5.25
N LEU A 122 11.16 -11.57 -6.21
CA LEU A 122 12.40 -12.31 -5.94
C LEU A 122 13.42 -11.49 -5.15
N ARG A 123 13.40 -10.16 -5.27
CA ARG A 123 14.25 -9.27 -4.46
C ARG A 123 13.73 -9.04 -3.05
N ASN A 124 12.42 -8.82 -2.92
CA ASN A 124 11.84 -8.40 -1.64
C ASN A 124 11.47 -9.56 -0.72
N ILE A 125 11.18 -10.75 -1.25
CA ILE A 125 10.84 -11.93 -0.42
C ILE A 125 11.98 -12.29 0.55
N PRO A 126 13.25 -12.44 0.13
CA PRO A 126 14.34 -12.75 1.06
C PRO A 126 14.48 -11.72 2.18
N LEU A 127 14.42 -10.42 1.83
CA LEU A 127 14.49 -9.34 2.82
C LEU A 127 13.34 -9.41 3.83
N LEU A 128 12.10 -9.62 3.35
CA LEU A 128 10.94 -9.69 4.23
C LEU A 128 10.97 -10.93 5.13
N LEU A 129 11.43 -12.07 4.63
CA LEU A 129 11.59 -13.28 5.44
C LEU A 129 12.68 -13.13 6.50
N GLU A 130 13.77 -12.45 6.19
CA GLU A 130 14.81 -12.13 7.17
C GLU A 130 14.25 -11.23 8.29
N ILE A 131 13.47 -10.20 7.95
CA ILE A 131 12.76 -9.36 8.93
C ILE A 131 11.78 -10.21 9.76
N ALA A 132 11.02 -11.09 9.13
CA ALA A 132 10.06 -11.95 9.82
C ALA A 132 10.73 -12.89 10.82
N HIS A 133 11.87 -13.48 10.48
CA HIS A 133 12.64 -14.34 11.40
C HIS A 133 13.19 -13.55 12.60
N ASP A 134 13.64 -12.31 12.40
CA ASP A 134 14.04 -11.46 13.52
C ASP A 134 12.84 -11.11 14.41
N ILE A 135 11.65 -10.89 13.83
CA ILE A 135 10.41 -10.66 14.61
C ILE A 135 10.02 -11.91 15.39
N GLU A 136 10.09 -13.10 14.79
CA GLU A 136 9.81 -14.37 15.48
C GLU A 136 10.71 -14.58 16.70
N ALA A 137 11.98 -14.20 16.59
CA ALA A 137 12.95 -14.36 17.66
C ALA A 137 12.82 -13.32 18.77
N LEU A 138 12.52 -12.05 18.43
CA LEU A 138 12.65 -10.90 19.33
C LEU A 138 11.29 -10.30 19.77
N ALA A 139 10.23 -10.51 18.98
CA ALA A 139 8.89 -10.01 19.24
C ALA A 139 7.81 -11.02 18.78
N PRO A 140 7.80 -12.29 19.28
CA PRO A 140 6.98 -13.38 18.75
C PRO A 140 5.46 -13.14 18.87
N HIS A 141 5.04 -12.18 19.66
CA HIS A 141 3.63 -11.84 19.86
C HIS A 141 3.18 -10.65 19.01
N ALA A 142 4.11 -9.96 18.34
CA ALA A 142 3.80 -8.81 17.52
C ALA A 142 2.90 -9.16 16.31
N TRP A 143 2.05 -8.21 15.94
CA TRP A 143 1.39 -8.21 14.65
C TRP A 143 2.24 -7.50 13.62
N VAL A 144 2.47 -8.14 12.49
CA VAL A 144 3.15 -7.55 11.34
C VAL A 144 2.12 -6.94 10.40
N ILE A 145 2.25 -5.66 10.12
CA ILE A 145 1.43 -4.93 9.14
C ILE A 145 2.32 -4.66 7.93
N ASN A 146 2.12 -5.43 6.86
CA ASN A 146 2.96 -5.34 5.67
C ASN A 146 2.36 -4.42 4.62
N PHE A 147 3.11 -3.39 4.24
CA PHE A 147 2.82 -2.50 3.10
C PHE A 147 3.79 -2.71 1.92
N THR A 148 4.77 -3.60 2.08
CA THR A 148 5.76 -3.87 1.04
C THR A 148 5.13 -4.58 -0.15
N ASN A 149 5.42 -4.08 -1.37
CA ASN A 149 5.01 -4.68 -2.63
C ASN A 149 6.06 -5.69 -3.17
N PRO A 150 5.63 -6.65 -3.97
CA PRO A 150 4.28 -7.06 -4.37
C PRO A 150 3.50 -7.73 -3.23
N MET A 151 2.55 -7.02 -2.62
CA MET A 151 1.97 -7.36 -1.33
C MET A 151 1.43 -8.79 -1.25
N SER A 152 0.63 -9.24 -2.23
CA SER A 152 0.05 -10.60 -2.21
C SER A 152 1.12 -11.71 -2.21
N ARG A 153 2.20 -11.53 -2.98
CA ARG A 153 3.28 -12.52 -3.08
C ARG A 153 4.13 -12.56 -1.83
N LEU A 154 4.38 -11.40 -1.26
CA LEU A 154 5.12 -11.27 0.00
C LEU A 154 4.31 -11.85 1.17
N CYS A 155 3.01 -11.58 1.24
CA CYS A 155 2.12 -12.20 2.23
C CYS A 155 2.04 -13.72 2.06
N LEU A 156 2.03 -14.22 0.83
CA LEU A 156 2.08 -15.66 0.57
C LEU A 156 3.40 -16.29 1.06
N ALA A 157 4.52 -15.58 0.88
CA ALA A 157 5.83 -16.03 1.38
C ALA A 157 5.85 -16.05 2.92
N LEU A 158 5.33 -15.01 3.58
CA LEU A 158 5.18 -14.99 5.04
C LEU A 158 4.34 -16.17 5.53
N ALA A 159 3.18 -16.43 4.89
CA ALA A 159 2.29 -17.51 5.28
C ALA A 159 2.93 -18.91 5.15
N ARG A 160 3.84 -19.10 4.19
CA ARG A 160 4.47 -20.40 3.92
C ARG A 160 5.77 -20.63 4.68
N HIS A 161 6.50 -19.55 4.99
CA HIS A 161 7.89 -19.64 5.44
C HIS A 161 8.14 -18.91 6.76
N SER A 162 7.08 -18.44 7.44
CA SER A 162 7.20 -17.83 8.76
C SER A 162 6.02 -18.18 9.66
N ARG A 163 6.14 -17.86 10.95
CA ARG A 163 5.08 -18.04 11.97
C ARG A 163 4.55 -16.72 12.51
N VAL A 164 5.01 -15.60 11.95
CA VAL A 164 4.53 -14.28 12.36
C VAL A 164 3.03 -14.13 12.10
N ARG A 165 2.33 -13.43 12.99
CA ARG A 165 0.97 -12.99 12.71
C ARG A 165 1.03 -11.75 11.84
N PHE A 166 0.39 -11.77 10.69
CA PHE A 166 0.50 -10.65 9.75
C PHE A 166 -0.82 -10.33 9.05
N VAL A 167 -0.88 -9.10 8.54
CA VAL A 167 -1.86 -8.63 7.57
C VAL A 167 -1.14 -7.80 6.49
N GLY A 168 -1.52 -7.98 5.24
CA GLY A 168 -1.08 -7.11 4.14
C GLY A 168 -2.11 -6.02 3.88
N LEU A 169 -1.67 -4.78 3.78
CA LEU A 169 -2.53 -3.63 3.51
C LEU A 169 -2.07 -2.90 2.25
N CYS A 170 -3.04 -2.34 1.52
CA CYS A 170 -2.82 -1.49 0.37
C CYS A 170 -3.86 -0.36 0.36
N HIS A 171 -3.45 0.80 -0.11
CA HIS A 171 -4.35 1.96 -0.20
C HIS A 171 -5.28 1.93 -1.43
N GLN A 172 -5.18 0.92 -2.30
CA GLN A 172 -5.98 0.86 -3.55
C GLN A 172 -7.50 0.97 -3.32
N ILE A 173 -8.02 0.54 -2.16
CA ILE A 173 -9.46 0.71 -1.85
C ILE A 173 -9.84 2.19 -1.76
N HIS A 174 -8.97 3.06 -1.25
CA HIS A 174 -9.19 4.50 -1.19
C HIS A 174 -9.27 5.11 -2.59
N GLU A 175 -8.49 4.59 -3.53
CA GLU A 175 -8.60 4.98 -4.94
C GLU A 175 -9.97 4.60 -5.51
N GLY A 176 -10.52 3.44 -5.15
CA GLY A 176 -11.89 3.04 -5.50
C GLY A 176 -12.93 4.03 -4.97
N TYR A 177 -12.81 4.43 -3.70
CA TYR A 177 -13.67 5.48 -3.13
C TYR A 177 -13.54 6.80 -3.88
N ARG A 178 -12.31 7.24 -4.21
CA ARG A 178 -12.04 8.46 -4.96
C ARG A 178 -12.70 8.44 -6.34
N LEU A 179 -12.47 7.37 -7.11
CA LEU A 179 -13.00 7.24 -8.48
C LEU A 179 -14.53 7.21 -8.50
N VAL A 180 -15.16 6.47 -7.58
CA VAL A 180 -16.61 6.41 -7.46
C VAL A 180 -17.19 7.77 -7.02
N SER A 181 -16.56 8.40 -6.03
CA SER A 181 -16.91 9.74 -5.56
C SER A 181 -16.86 10.78 -6.69
N GLU A 182 -15.77 10.79 -7.45
CA GLU A 182 -15.56 11.69 -8.58
C GLU A 182 -16.60 11.46 -9.69
N ALA A 183 -16.84 10.19 -10.06
CA ALA A 183 -17.80 9.84 -11.09
C ALA A 183 -19.24 10.22 -10.71
N LEU A 184 -19.63 10.00 -9.45
CA LEU A 184 -21.00 10.25 -8.98
C LEU A 184 -21.23 11.69 -8.50
N GLY A 185 -20.15 12.42 -8.13
CA GLY A 185 -20.23 13.74 -7.53
C GLY A 185 -20.77 13.72 -6.09
N ILE A 186 -20.52 12.64 -5.33
CA ILE A 186 -20.90 12.48 -3.92
C ILE A 186 -19.67 12.32 -3.04
N HIS A 187 -19.78 12.68 -1.76
CA HIS A 187 -18.63 12.63 -0.86
C HIS A 187 -18.22 11.17 -0.54
N PRO A 188 -16.91 10.83 -0.46
CA PRO A 188 -16.47 9.46 -0.17
C PRO A 188 -17.07 8.87 1.11
N GLU A 189 -17.32 9.69 2.13
CA GLU A 189 -17.92 9.26 3.40
C GLU A 189 -19.38 8.80 3.26
N GLU A 190 -20.08 9.21 2.20
CA GLU A 190 -21.44 8.78 1.90
C GLU A 190 -21.49 7.44 1.15
N ILE A 191 -20.33 6.95 0.69
CA ILE A 191 -20.17 5.70 -0.04
C ILE A 191 -19.79 4.58 0.92
N GLN A 192 -20.35 3.40 0.70
CA GLN A 192 -19.90 2.15 1.30
C GLN A 192 -19.56 1.16 0.18
N LEU A 193 -18.31 0.67 0.17
CA LEU A 193 -17.86 -0.32 -0.79
C LEU A 193 -17.66 -1.67 -0.11
N LEU A 194 -18.12 -2.74 -0.73
CA LEU A 194 -17.71 -4.11 -0.48
C LEU A 194 -16.84 -4.55 -1.66
N ALA A 195 -15.57 -4.87 -1.40
CA ALA A 195 -14.64 -5.24 -2.45
C ALA A 195 -13.91 -6.54 -2.10
N ALA A 196 -13.60 -7.35 -3.10
CA ALA A 196 -12.81 -8.57 -2.96
C ALA A 196 -11.98 -8.84 -4.22
N GLY A 197 -10.89 -9.57 -4.04
CA GLY A 197 -9.99 -9.92 -5.13
C GLY A 197 -8.54 -10.04 -4.67
N LEU A 198 -7.63 -10.09 -5.62
CA LEU A 198 -6.19 -10.05 -5.39
C LEU A 198 -5.75 -8.60 -5.25
N ASN A 199 -4.73 -8.33 -4.43
CA ASN A 199 -4.14 -6.98 -4.34
C ASN A 199 -3.76 -6.45 -5.73
N HIS A 200 -4.07 -5.20 -6.02
CA HIS A 200 -4.03 -4.54 -7.33
C HIS A 200 -5.01 -5.10 -8.37
N PHE A 201 -5.74 -6.16 -8.06
CA PHE A 201 -6.77 -6.77 -8.92
C PHE A 201 -8.03 -7.08 -8.08
N THR A 202 -8.56 -6.05 -7.42
CA THR A 202 -9.70 -6.12 -6.51
C THR A 202 -10.91 -5.45 -7.16
N TRP A 203 -12.08 -6.06 -7.01
CA TRP A 203 -13.33 -5.67 -7.61
C TRP A 203 -14.34 -5.20 -6.58
N ILE A 204 -15.08 -4.17 -6.88
CA ILE A 204 -16.19 -3.70 -6.05
C ILE A 204 -17.39 -4.61 -6.30
N LEU A 205 -17.72 -5.44 -5.32
CA LEU A 205 -18.83 -6.39 -5.40
C LEU A 205 -20.16 -5.73 -5.10
N ALA A 206 -20.16 -4.73 -4.21
CA ALA A 206 -21.32 -3.92 -3.90
C ALA A 206 -20.88 -2.48 -3.59
N MET A 207 -21.73 -1.54 -3.96
CA MET A 207 -21.51 -0.11 -3.81
C MET A 207 -22.85 0.50 -3.38
N THR A 208 -22.91 1.01 -2.17
CA THR A 208 -24.16 1.55 -1.62
C THR A 208 -23.97 2.94 -1.01
N HIS A 209 -25.04 3.73 -1.03
CA HIS A 209 -25.08 4.96 -0.26
C HIS A 209 -25.20 4.62 1.23
N ARG A 210 -24.27 5.13 2.06
CA ARG A 210 -24.11 4.73 3.47
C ARG A 210 -25.34 4.95 4.33
N GLN A 211 -26.09 6.02 4.08
CA GLN A 211 -27.27 6.37 4.91
C GLN A 211 -28.55 5.70 4.41
N THR A 212 -28.75 5.63 3.07
CA THR A 212 -30.00 5.14 2.48
C THR A 212 -29.96 3.65 2.14
N GLY A 213 -28.76 3.05 1.99
CA GLY A 213 -28.59 1.69 1.49
C GLY A 213 -28.86 1.55 0.00
N GLU A 214 -29.08 2.63 -0.74
CA GLU A 214 -29.34 2.63 -2.18
C GLU A 214 -28.14 2.04 -2.94
N ASP A 215 -28.39 1.17 -3.91
CA ASP A 215 -27.40 0.65 -4.82
C ASP A 215 -26.91 1.76 -5.78
N LEU A 216 -25.63 2.07 -5.75
CA LEU A 216 -25.02 3.12 -6.55
C LEU A 216 -24.51 2.63 -7.93
N TYR A 217 -24.51 1.33 -8.21
CA TYR A 217 -24.08 0.81 -9.51
C TYR A 217 -24.90 1.32 -10.69
N PRO A 218 -26.24 1.38 -10.63
CA PRO A 218 -27.04 1.96 -11.71
C PRO A 218 -26.69 3.43 -11.99
N ALA A 219 -26.52 4.23 -10.93
CA ALA A 219 -26.12 5.63 -11.05
C ALA A 219 -24.71 5.78 -11.65
N LEU A 220 -23.73 4.95 -11.20
CA LEU A 220 -22.38 4.95 -11.75
C LEU A 220 -22.39 4.67 -13.28
N ARG A 221 -23.12 3.64 -13.71
CA ARG A 221 -23.23 3.29 -15.14
C ARG A 221 -23.76 4.45 -15.98
N GLU A 222 -24.82 5.15 -15.52
CA GLU A 222 -25.36 6.30 -16.22
C GLU A 222 -24.39 7.48 -16.25
N LYS A 223 -23.75 7.78 -15.14
CA LYS A 223 -22.77 8.87 -15.06
C LYS A 223 -21.55 8.64 -15.95
N LEU A 224 -21.03 7.42 -15.99
CA LEU A 224 -19.88 7.09 -16.84
C LEU A 224 -20.17 7.27 -18.33
N LYS A 225 -21.44 7.11 -18.80
CA LYS A 225 -21.82 7.42 -20.18
C LYS A 225 -21.66 8.91 -20.52
N GLN A 226 -21.80 9.78 -19.52
CA GLN A 226 -21.73 11.24 -19.64
C GLN A 226 -20.33 11.79 -19.30
N THR A 227 -19.48 10.98 -18.70
CA THR A 227 -18.13 11.37 -18.28
C THR A 227 -17.16 11.32 -19.49
N PRO A 228 -16.17 12.23 -19.58
CA PRO A 228 -15.19 12.22 -20.66
C PRO A 228 -14.54 10.84 -20.86
N ALA A 229 -14.28 10.48 -22.10
CA ALA A 229 -13.72 9.16 -22.45
C ALA A 229 -12.37 8.87 -21.77
N GLY A 230 -11.61 9.90 -21.40
CA GLY A 230 -10.32 9.78 -20.71
C GLY A 230 -10.42 9.47 -19.19
N PHE A 231 -11.62 9.49 -18.62
CA PHE A 231 -11.80 9.13 -17.21
C PHE A 231 -11.70 7.60 -17.05
N ASP A 232 -10.59 7.13 -16.56
CA ASP A 232 -10.24 5.72 -16.29
C ASP A 232 -10.76 4.73 -17.37
N PRO A 233 -10.24 4.79 -18.61
CA PRO A 233 -10.79 4.05 -19.74
C PRO A 233 -10.81 2.54 -19.51
N LEU A 234 -9.74 1.99 -18.90
CA LEU A 234 -9.67 0.55 -18.64
C LEU A 234 -10.73 0.10 -17.63
N SER A 235 -10.90 0.82 -16.53
CA SER A 235 -11.93 0.45 -15.53
C SER A 235 -13.34 0.53 -16.10
N ARG A 236 -13.61 1.44 -17.02
CA ARG A 236 -14.88 1.53 -17.73
C ARG A 236 -15.13 0.32 -18.62
N GLU A 237 -14.13 -0.06 -19.44
CA GLU A 237 -14.23 -1.26 -20.27
C GLU A 237 -14.43 -2.52 -19.44
N LEU A 238 -13.70 -2.65 -18.33
CA LEU A 238 -13.86 -3.77 -17.42
C LEU A 238 -15.24 -3.81 -16.76
N LEU A 239 -15.82 -2.66 -16.43
CA LEU A 239 -17.20 -2.57 -15.95
C LEU A 239 -18.21 -3.05 -17.01
N ASP A 240 -17.99 -2.71 -18.28
CA ASP A 240 -18.87 -3.15 -19.38
C ASP A 240 -18.75 -4.65 -19.63
N ILE A 241 -17.54 -5.22 -19.55
CA ILE A 241 -17.28 -6.64 -19.79
C ILE A 241 -17.74 -7.51 -18.62
N PHE A 242 -17.36 -7.16 -17.38
CA PHE A 242 -17.53 -8.01 -16.19
C PHE A 242 -18.71 -7.57 -15.31
N GLY A 243 -19.27 -6.41 -15.55
CA GLY A 243 -20.34 -5.86 -14.71
C GLY A 243 -19.86 -5.33 -13.36
N LEU A 244 -18.57 -5.34 -13.06
CA LEU A 244 -17.96 -4.88 -11.81
C LEU A 244 -16.88 -3.82 -12.08
N PHE A 245 -16.80 -2.83 -11.18
CA PHE A 245 -15.80 -1.77 -11.26
C PHE A 245 -14.57 -2.14 -10.38
N PRO A 246 -13.33 -2.00 -10.89
CA PRO A 246 -12.15 -2.30 -10.09
C PRO A 246 -11.82 -1.18 -9.09
N THR A 247 -11.20 -1.52 -7.95
CA THR A 247 -10.92 -0.54 -6.89
C THR A 247 -9.69 0.32 -7.15
N GLY A 248 -8.71 -0.18 -7.88
CA GLY A 248 -7.39 0.48 -7.99
C GLY A 248 -7.21 1.35 -9.22
N GLY A 249 -8.25 1.56 -10.01
CA GLY A 249 -8.15 2.23 -11.30
C GLY A 249 -7.35 1.44 -12.33
N GLY A 250 -7.27 1.99 -13.56
CA GLY A 250 -6.65 1.31 -14.70
C GLY A 250 -5.17 0.99 -14.50
N GLN A 251 -4.41 1.82 -13.78
CA GLN A 251 -2.99 1.57 -13.53
C GLN A 251 -2.75 0.32 -12.67
N HIS A 252 -3.55 0.11 -11.63
CA HIS A 252 -3.40 -1.06 -10.75
C HIS A 252 -3.90 -2.34 -11.42
N VAL A 253 -5.16 -2.34 -11.86
CA VAL A 253 -5.76 -3.52 -12.48
C VAL A 253 -5.07 -3.92 -13.78
N GLY A 254 -4.55 -2.95 -14.50
CA GLY A 254 -3.82 -3.13 -15.75
C GLY A 254 -2.53 -3.93 -15.62
N GLU A 255 -1.94 -4.04 -14.42
CA GLU A 255 -0.77 -4.89 -14.20
C GLU A 255 -1.04 -6.38 -14.45
N TYR A 256 -2.31 -6.79 -14.40
CA TYR A 256 -2.75 -8.19 -14.58
C TYR A 256 -3.40 -8.46 -15.93
N ILE A 257 -3.50 -7.44 -16.80
CA ILE A 257 -4.17 -7.52 -18.10
C ILE A 257 -3.15 -7.20 -19.20
N GLY A 258 -2.89 -8.16 -20.10
CA GLY A 258 -1.81 -8.09 -21.07
C GLY A 258 -1.87 -6.89 -22.03
N ASP A 259 -3.07 -6.43 -22.39
CA ASP A 259 -3.27 -5.32 -23.33
C ASP A 259 -3.66 -3.99 -22.65
N ALA A 260 -3.63 -3.94 -21.33
CA ALA A 260 -4.02 -2.76 -20.54
C ALA A 260 -3.24 -1.49 -20.89
N TRP A 261 -2.00 -1.63 -21.35
CA TRP A 261 -1.17 -0.52 -21.81
C TRP A 261 -1.81 0.32 -22.93
N ARG A 262 -2.76 -0.25 -23.69
CA ARG A 262 -3.52 0.47 -24.74
C ARG A 262 -4.46 1.52 -24.15
N HIS A 263 -4.87 1.34 -22.92
CA HIS A 263 -5.83 2.21 -22.22
C HIS A 263 -5.16 3.20 -21.27
N VAL A 264 -4.06 2.79 -20.62
CA VAL A 264 -3.40 3.56 -19.56
C VAL A 264 -2.02 4.08 -19.96
N GLY A 265 -1.59 3.78 -21.21
CA GLY A 265 -0.28 4.17 -21.72
C GLY A 265 0.84 3.25 -21.23
N THR A 266 2.02 3.45 -21.82
CA THR A 266 3.27 2.75 -21.48
C THR A 266 4.39 3.71 -21.15
N ASP A 267 4.07 4.98 -20.92
CA ASP A 267 5.08 6.02 -20.69
C ASP A 267 5.82 5.79 -19.38
N GLY A 268 5.38 4.75 -18.68
CA GLY A 268 5.99 4.30 -17.45
C GLY A 268 5.60 5.17 -16.28
N TYR A 269 6.24 4.90 -15.19
CA TYR A 269 6.24 5.74 -14.01
C TYR A 269 7.16 6.93 -14.28
N ASP A 270 6.84 8.09 -13.73
CA ASP A 270 7.76 9.23 -13.73
C ASP A 270 8.98 8.86 -12.88
N TRP A 271 10.11 8.64 -13.58
CA TRP A 271 11.39 8.29 -12.97
C TRP A 271 12.24 9.51 -12.60
N SER A 272 11.72 10.76 -12.82
CA SER A 272 12.42 12.02 -12.52
C SER A 272 12.36 12.42 -11.05
#